data_ffcf17b63bdade354428c2ffbf4eb9b6
#
_entry.id   ffcf17b63bdade354428c2ffbf4eb9b6
#
_cell.length_a   1.000
_cell.length_b   1.000
_cell.length_c   1.000
_cell.angle_alpha   90.00
_cell.angle_beta   90.00
_cell.angle_gamma   90.00
#
_symmetry.space_group_name_H-M   'P 1'
#
loop_
_entity.id
_entity.type
_entity.pdbx_description
1 polymer ?
#
loop_
_entity_poly.entity_id
_entity_poly.type
_entity_poly.pdbx_seq_one_letter_code
_entity_poly.pdbx_strand_id
1 'polypeptide(L)'
;GGLSNLHGWPVAGLINTAHANSVDVVLCVTLFSNSDLVTLLSNATYQQNLIDNLLTQVQAGNADGVNVDFESFPASQKQNMVQFITDLTNTFHTEIPGSKVTLATPAVDWNNGWDYNALATISDGLFIMGYNYYYSGSSSTGPNAPLTGNGYTVSWTVNDYLNKTNNQVDKLIIGCPYFGYEWPTASSSAGSSTTGITGSAKLYMEMEGNALSYGKLWHESSQTPWYRYQNPNWVQGWYDDSLSLSHKYDFSINNALLGVGIWAMGYDGSNPELWDLLSEKFGTNTINIENNPQSNSPEELSINALYPNPTNSSFTLEFFSYPNNKALQITIMTILGQEVKTVNIPFKNTYKHTWIWDGLDDKSKQLPTGIYILNLTDGQKTQMRKITIIK
;
A
#
# COMPACT_ATOMS: atom_id res chain seq x y z
N GLY A 1 2.77 -31.84 -11.77
CA GLY A 1 1.75 -31.36 -10.86
C GLY A 1 2.00 -31.71 -9.37
N GLY A 2 3.19 -32.26 -9.02
CA GLY A 2 3.58 -32.48 -7.62
C GLY A 2 4.09 -31.19 -6.96
N LEU A 3 3.96 -31.11 -5.62
CA LEU A 3 4.53 -30.03 -4.82
C LEU A 3 5.95 -30.42 -4.37
N SER A 4 6.95 -29.62 -4.71
CA SER A 4 8.36 -29.94 -4.44
C SER A 4 8.80 -29.52 -3.05
N ASN A 5 8.22 -28.45 -2.48
CA ASN A 5 8.53 -27.95 -1.15
C ASN A 5 7.30 -27.29 -0.54
N LEU A 6 6.99 -27.63 0.68
CA LEU A 6 5.84 -27.08 1.42
C LEU A 6 6.23 -25.92 2.35
N HIS A 7 7.53 -25.60 2.48
CA HIS A 7 8.03 -24.48 3.29
C HIS A 7 7.42 -24.42 4.71
N GLY A 8 7.18 -25.58 5.32
CA GLY A 8 6.58 -25.69 6.65
C GLY A 8 5.04 -25.58 6.69
N TRP A 9 4.38 -25.57 5.54
CA TRP A 9 2.92 -25.65 5.49
C TRP A 9 2.39 -27.01 5.98
N PRO A 10 1.24 -27.07 6.70
CA PRO A 10 0.48 -25.94 7.23
C PRO A 10 1.05 -25.38 8.53
N VAL A 11 0.94 -24.08 8.72
CA VAL A 11 1.34 -23.41 9.98
C VAL A 11 0.09 -23.25 10.86
N ALA A 12 -0.28 -24.31 11.57
CA ALA A 12 -1.55 -24.40 12.31
C ALA A 12 -1.75 -23.25 13.32
N GLY A 13 -0.68 -22.82 14.01
CA GLY A 13 -0.75 -21.70 14.96
C GLY A 13 -1.14 -20.38 14.28
N LEU A 14 -0.59 -20.10 13.09
CA LEU A 14 -0.92 -18.92 12.30
C LEU A 14 -2.38 -18.98 11.82
N ILE A 15 -2.78 -20.13 11.24
CA ILE A 15 -4.14 -20.32 10.68
C ILE A 15 -5.19 -20.16 11.80
N ASN A 16 -5.00 -20.79 12.94
CA ASN A 16 -5.90 -20.68 14.08
C ASN A 16 -6.00 -19.24 14.60
N THR A 17 -4.87 -18.51 14.65
CA THR A 17 -4.87 -17.09 15.07
C THR A 17 -5.62 -16.22 14.07
N ALA A 18 -5.42 -16.43 12.77
CA ALA A 18 -6.12 -15.70 11.71
C ALA A 18 -7.64 -15.94 11.80
N HIS A 19 -8.08 -17.20 11.89
CA HIS A 19 -9.49 -17.55 12.03
C HIS A 19 -10.13 -16.97 13.29
N ALA A 20 -9.41 -16.97 14.41
CA ALA A 20 -9.89 -16.35 15.66
C ALA A 20 -10.13 -14.82 15.50
N ASN A 21 -9.55 -14.20 14.48
CA ASN A 21 -9.72 -12.80 14.13
C ASN A 21 -10.53 -12.58 12.83
N SER A 22 -11.23 -13.62 12.35
CA SER A 22 -12.04 -13.58 11.11
C SER A 22 -11.21 -13.21 9.87
N VAL A 23 -9.98 -13.71 9.78
CA VAL A 23 -9.07 -13.52 8.67
C VAL A 23 -8.86 -14.85 7.96
N ASP A 24 -9.11 -14.87 6.65
CA ASP A 24 -8.88 -16.04 5.80
C ASP A 24 -7.38 -16.27 5.57
N VAL A 25 -6.96 -17.52 5.46
CA VAL A 25 -5.60 -17.92 5.13
C VAL A 25 -5.58 -18.74 3.86
N VAL A 26 -4.92 -18.26 2.83
CA VAL A 26 -4.79 -18.96 1.55
C VAL A 26 -3.36 -19.48 1.35
N LEU A 27 -3.25 -20.70 0.80
CA LEU A 27 -1.97 -21.30 0.42
C LEU A 27 -1.44 -20.63 -0.85
N CYS A 28 -0.25 -20.01 -0.79
CA CYS A 28 0.41 -19.52 -2.00
C CYS A 28 1.19 -20.63 -2.70
N VAL A 29 0.87 -20.88 -3.98
CA VAL A 29 1.61 -21.80 -4.85
C VAL A 29 2.41 -21.02 -5.88
N THR A 30 3.72 -21.25 -5.93
CA THR A 30 4.65 -20.51 -6.80
C THR A 30 5.24 -21.40 -7.89
N LEU A 31 5.42 -20.85 -9.09
CA LEU A 31 6.22 -21.47 -10.17
C LEU A 31 6.76 -20.38 -11.08
N PHE A 32 8.10 -20.23 -11.10
CA PHE A 32 8.81 -19.16 -11.82
C PHE A 32 9.60 -19.63 -13.03
N SER A 33 9.74 -20.96 -13.22
CA SER A 33 10.42 -21.54 -14.37
C SER A 33 9.49 -21.53 -15.58
N ASN A 34 9.84 -20.78 -16.62
CA ASN A 34 9.07 -20.72 -17.87
C ASN A 34 8.85 -22.11 -18.51
N SER A 35 9.90 -22.96 -18.56
CA SER A 35 9.81 -24.31 -19.12
C SER A 35 8.87 -25.20 -18.32
N ASP A 36 8.88 -25.08 -17.00
CA ASP A 36 8.02 -25.91 -16.13
C ASP A 36 6.57 -25.41 -16.19
N LEU A 37 6.36 -24.09 -16.29
CA LEU A 37 5.04 -23.49 -16.54
C LEU A 37 4.44 -23.97 -17.87
N VAL A 38 5.22 -23.95 -18.95
CA VAL A 38 4.78 -24.48 -20.25
C VAL A 38 4.43 -25.97 -20.13
N THR A 39 5.27 -26.75 -19.46
CA THR A 39 5.04 -28.20 -19.25
C THR A 39 3.76 -28.45 -18.44
N LEU A 40 3.55 -27.72 -17.35
CA LEU A 40 2.36 -27.82 -16.50
C LEU A 40 1.10 -27.41 -17.27
N LEU A 41 1.12 -26.22 -17.86
CA LEU A 41 -0.05 -25.63 -18.50
C LEU A 41 -0.45 -26.32 -19.82
N SER A 42 0.47 -27.03 -20.47
CA SER A 42 0.19 -27.81 -21.68
C SER A 42 -0.28 -29.23 -21.41
N ASN A 43 -0.41 -29.67 -20.16
CA ASN A 43 -0.72 -31.06 -19.82
C ASN A 43 -1.85 -31.15 -18.76
N ALA A 44 -3.04 -31.52 -19.20
CA ALA A 44 -4.22 -31.62 -18.36
C ALA A 44 -4.05 -32.57 -17.16
N THR A 45 -3.29 -33.67 -17.31
CA THR A 45 -2.99 -34.58 -16.19
C THR A 45 -2.13 -33.90 -15.13
N TYR A 46 -1.16 -33.08 -15.55
CA TYR A 46 -0.31 -32.36 -14.60
C TYR A 46 -1.08 -31.24 -13.89
N GLN A 47 -1.99 -30.57 -14.60
CA GLN A 47 -2.91 -29.58 -14.00
C GLN A 47 -3.80 -30.24 -12.96
N GLN A 48 -4.47 -31.35 -13.30
CA GLN A 48 -5.35 -32.05 -12.35
C GLN A 48 -4.57 -32.55 -11.12
N ASN A 49 -3.40 -33.14 -11.32
CA ASN A 49 -2.56 -33.57 -10.20
C ASN A 49 -2.17 -32.40 -9.28
N LEU A 50 -1.93 -31.20 -9.82
CA LEU A 50 -1.65 -30.03 -9.02
C LEU A 50 -2.88 -29.58 -8.24
N ILE A 51 -4.05 -29.53 -8.88
CA ILE A 51 -5.31 -29.17 -8.23
C ILE A 51 -5.61 -30.13 -7.05
N ASP A 52 -5.49 -31.44 -7.26
CA ASP A 52 -5.71 -32.45 -6.23
C ASP A 52 -4.74 -32.32 -5.05
N ASN A 53 -3.47 -32.03 -5.33
CA ASN A 53 -2.45 -31.78 -4.31
C ASN A 53 -2.72 -30.50 -3.51
N LEU A 54 -3.10 -29.41 -4.18
CA LEU A 54 -3.42 -28.13 -3.52
C LEU A 54 -4.66 -28.29 -2.63
N LEU A 55 -5.71 -28.93 -3.14
CA LEU A 55 -6.93 -29.23 -2.38
C LEU A 55 -6.60 -30.02 -1.11
N THR A 56 -5.80 -31.09 -1.25
CA THR A 56 -5.35 -31.92 -0.13
C THR A 56 -4.62 -31.08 0.93
N GLN A 57 -3.71 -30.18 0.50
CA GLN A 57 -2.94 -29.35 1.43
C GLN A 57 -3.80 -28.30 2.13
N VAL A 58 -4.73 -27.67 1.41
CA VAL A 58 -5.64 -26.66 1.99
C VAL A 58 -6.59 -27.31 2.99
N GLN A 59 -7.19 -28.46 2.67
CA GLN A 59 -8.04 -29.20 3.59
C GLN A 59 -7.29 -29.69 4.83
N ALA A 60 -6.09 -30.26 4.64
CA ALA A 60 -5.25 -30.71 5.76
C ALA A 60 -4.82 -29.57 6.69
N GLY A 61 -4.62 -28.38 6.15
CA GLY A 61 -4.28 -27.16 6.89
C GLY A 61 -5.48 -26.46 7.51
N ASN A 62 -6.71 -26.85 7.18
CA ASN A 62 -7.93 -26.10 7.51
C ASN A 62 -7.81 -24.63 7.05
N ALA A 63 -7.32 -24.41 5.83
CA ALA A 63 -7.16 -23.09 5.24
C ALA A 63 -8.30 -22.78 4.25
N ASP A 64 -8.33 -21.54 3.76
CA ASP A 64 -9.52 -20.96 3.13
C ASP A 64 -9.39 -20.85 1.61
N GLY A 65 -8.32 -21.38 1.01
CA GLY A 65 -8.15 -21.32 -0.44
C GLY A 65 -6.70 -21.28 -0.90
N VAL A 66 -6.47 -20.76 -2.10
CA VAL A 66 -5.17 -20.73 -2.76
C VAL A 66 -4.93 -19.40 -3.48
N ASN A 67 -3.69 -18.92 -3.41
CA ASN A 67 -3.18 -17.87 -4.29
C ASN A 67 -2.19 -18.47 -5.28
N VAL A 68 -2.41 -18.25 -6.58
CA VAL A 68 -1.53 -18.77 -7.65
C VAL A 68 -0.55 -17.68 -8.06
N ASP A 69 0.73 -17.92 -7.82
CA ASP A 69 1.82 -17.01 -8.14
C ASP A 69 2.72 -17.65 -9.22
N PHE A 70 2.20 -17.67 -10.44
CA PHE A 70 2.87 -18.17 -11.63
C PHE A 70 3.34 -17.00 -12.48
N GLU A 71 4.65 -16.87 -12.62
CA GLU A 71 5.21 -15.71 -13.29
C GLU A 71 5.87 -16.07 -14.63
N SER A 72 5.81 -15.09 -15.56
CA SER A 72 6.62 -15.12 -16.81
C SER A 72 6.32 -16.25 -17.81
N PHE A 73 5.08 -16.75 -17.89
CA PHE A 73 4.71 -17.69 -18.95
C PHE A 73 4.45 -16.98 -20.30
N PRO A 74 4.66 -17.67 -21.43
CA PRO A 74 4.51 -17.08 -22.76
C PRO A 74 3.06 -16.94 -23.19
N ALA A 75 2.79 -16.05 -24.15
CA ALA A 75 1.45 -15.82 -24.72
C ALA A 75 0.76 -17.12 -25.25
N SER A 76 1.54 -18.10 -25.70
CA SER A 76 1.01 -19.40 -26.15
C SER A 76 0.31 -20.19 -25.06
N GLN A 77 0.54 -19.88 -23.78
CA GLN A 77 -0.09 -20.53 -22.64
C GLN A 77 -1.29 -19.74 -22.07
N LYS A 78 -1.65 -18.60 -22.64
CA LYS A 78 -2.73 -17.73 -22.18
C LYS A 78 -4.04 -18.50 -21.92
N GLN A 79 -4.52 -19.27 -22.90
CA GLN A 79 -5.77 -20.00 -22.80
C GLN A 79 -5.65 -21.23 -21.86
N ASN A 80 -4.48 -21.86 -21.82
CA ASN A 80 -4.23 -22.96 -20.90
C ASN A 80 -4.24 -22.48 -19.43
N MET A 81 -3.72 -21.28 -19.17
CA MET A 81 -3.81 -20.65 -17.84
C MET A 81 -5.25 -20.36 -17.45
N VAL A 82 -6.06 -19.81 -18.36
CA VAL A 82 -7.49 -19.60 -18.12
C VAL A 82 -8.20 -20.92 -17.79
N GLN A 83 -7.93 -21.99 -18.57
CA GLN A 83 -8.53 -23.30 -18.32
C GLN A 83 -8.10 -23.86 -16.95
N PHE A 84 -6.81 -23.81 -16.64
CA PHE A 84 -6.29 -24.27 -15.34
C PHE A 84 -6.95 -23.55 -14.16
N ILE A 85 -7.05 -22.22 -14.22
CA ILE A 85 -7.70 -21.44 -13.15
C ILE A 85 -9.21 -21.72 -13.09
N THR A 86 -9.85 -21.96 -14.22
CA THR A 86 -11.27 -22.35 -14.25
C THR A 86 -11.49 -23.67 -13.50
N ASP A 87 -10.68 -24.68 -13.81
CA ASP A 87 -10.79 -26.01 -13.19
C ASP A 87 -10.43 -25.95 -11.70
N LEU A 88 -9.39 -25.21 -11.34
CA LEU A 88 -8.96 -24.97 -9.97
C LEU A 88 -10.08 -24.30 -9.15
N THR A 89 -10.64 -23.20 -9.66
CA THR A 89 -11.68 -22.44 -8.96
C THR A 89 -12.95 -23.27 -8.77
N ASN A 90 -13.40 -23.94 -9.83
CA ASN A 90 -14.58 -24.81 -9.75
C ASN A 90 -14.39 -25.94 -8.73
N THR A 91 -13.22 -26.56 -8.71
CA THR A 91 -12.90 -27.62 -7.74
C THR A 91 -12.91 -27.07 -6.32
N PHE A 92 -12.22 -25.97 -6.07
CA PHE A 92 -12.12 -25.37 -4.73
C PHE A 92 -13.49 -24.92 -4.22
N HIS A 93 -14.28 -24.20 -5.02
CA HIS A 93 -15.61 -23.75 -4.61
C HIS A 93 -16.60 -24.90 -4.38
N THR A 94 -16.40 -26.04 -5.06
CA THR A 94 -17.23 -27.24 -4.85
C THR A 94 -16.83 -27.99 -3.58
N GLU A 95 -15.53 -28.23 -3.39
CA GLU A 95 -15.00 -29.06 -2.31
C GLU A 95 -14.83 -28.31 -0.99
N ILE A 96 -14.62 -26.98 -1.06
CA ILE A 96 -14.49 -26.08 0.08
C ILE A 96 -15.38 -24.85 -0.17
N PRO A 97 -16.69 -24.93 0.12
CA PRO A 97 -17.61 -23.82 -0.11
C PRO A 97 -17.17 -22.55 0.63
N GLY A 98 -17.07 -21.43 -0.11
CA GLY A 98 -16.56 -20.14 0.42
C GLY A 98 -15.07 -19.93 0.30
N SER A 99 -14.32 -20.94 -0.19
CA SER A 99 -12.88 -20.80 -0.43
C SER A 99 -12.56 -19.67 -1.43
N LYS A 100 -11.31 -19.18 -1.37
CA LYS A 100 -10.80 -18.13 -2.25
C LYS A 100 -9.75 -18.69 -3.20
N VAL A 101 -9.88 -18.34 -4.48
CA VAL A 101 -8.85 -18.60 -5.50
C VAL A 101 -8.43 -17.25 -6.09
N THR A 102 -7.24 -16.80 -5.74
CA THR A 102 -6.68 -15.52 -6.18
C THR A 102 -5.40 -15.74 -6.99
N LEU A 103 -5.01 -14.75 -7.77
CA LEU A 103 -3.80 -14.80 -8.58
C LEU A 103 -2.90 -13.61 -8.27
N ALA A 104 -1.59 -13.86 -8.09
CA ALA A 104 -0.59 -12.81 -8.20
C ALA A 104 -0.37 -12.51 -9.69
N THR A 105 -0.50 -11.25 -10.07
CA THR A 105 -0.44 -10.82 -11.47
C THR A 105 0.56 -9.68 -11.65
N PRO A 106 1.28 -9.60 -12.79
CA PRO A 106 2.36 -8.64 -12.98
C PRO A 106 1.84 -7.20 -13.10
N ALA A 107 2.64 -6.23 -12.64
CA ALA A 107 2.35 -4.81 -12.87
C ALA A 107 2.25 -4.47 -14.37
N VAL A 108 3.07 -5.14 -15.20
CA VAL A 108 3.09 -4.98 -16.67
C VAL A 108 3.22 -6.35 -17.32
N ASP A 109 2.31 -6.71 -18.21
CA ASP A 109 2.33 -7.98 -18.97
C ASP A 109 3.25 -7.85 -20.21
N TRP A 110 4.54 -7.99 -20.01
CA TRP A 110 5.54 -7.93 -21.08
C TRP A 110 5.41 -9.04 -22.14
N ASN A 111 4.88 -10.18 -21.72
CA ASN A 111 4.77 -11.37 -22.57
C ASN A 111 3.42 -11.50 -23.25
N ASN A 112 2.46 -10.63 -22.95
CA ASN A 112 1.07 -10.76 -23.37
C ASN A 112 0.47 -12.13 -23.06
N GLY A 113 0.84 -12.68 -21.89
CA GLY A 113 0.47 -14.02 -21.42
C GLY A 113 -0.87 -14.06 -20.66
N TRP A 114 -1.38 -12.92 -20.24
CA TRP A 114 -2.53 -12.83 -19.34
C TRP A 114 -3.82 -12.48 -20.07
N ASP A 115 -4.88 -13.24 -19.85
CA ASP A 115 -6.26 -12.88 -20.19
C ASP A 115 -6.94 -12.34 -18.94
N TYR A 116 -6.68 -11.07 -18.63
CA TYR A 116 -7.15 -10.45 -17.40
C TYR A 116 -8.67 -10.48 -17.25
N ASN A 117 -9.43 -10.34 -18.37
CA ASN A 117 -10.88 -10.37 -18.31
C ASN A 117 -11.41 -11.76 -17.91
N ALA A 118 -10.92 -12.80 -18.57
CA ALA A 118 -11.32 -14.17 -18.25
C ALA A 118 -10.89 -14.54 -16.81
N LEU A 119 -9.65 -14.23 -16.43
CA LEU A 119 -9.12 -14.55 -15.11
C LEU A 119 -9.84 -13.79 -13.98
N ALA A 120 -10.14 -12.50 -14.14
CA ALA A 120 -10.94 -11.75 -13.18
C ALA A 120 -12.35 -12.31 -13.01
N THR A 121 -12.96 -12.75 -14.12
CA THR A 121 -14.32 -13.33 -14.10
C THR A 121 -14.39 -14.66 -13.36
N ILE A 122 -13.37 -15.51 -13.51
CA ILE A 122 -13.40 -16.88 -12.97
C ILE A 122 -12.78 -17.00 -11.58
N SER A 123 -11.90 -16.08 -11.17
CA SER A 123 -11.25 -16.09 -9.86
C SER A 123 -11.92 -15.14 -8.86
N ASP A 124 -11.48 -15.21 -7.60
CA ASP A 124 -11.97 -14.33 -6.54
C ASP A 124 -11.22 -13.01 -6.48
N GLY A 125 -10.06 -12.89 -7.12
CA GLY A 125 -9.31 -11.65 -7.20
C GLY A 125 -7.95 -11.75 -7.88
N LEU A 126 -7.51 -10.62 -8.45
CA LEU A 126 -6.20 -10.43 -9.04
C LEU A 126 -5.38 -9.52 -8.12
N PHE A 127 -4.38 -10.11 -7.46
CA PHE A 127 -3.39 -9.37 -6.68
C PHE A 127 -2.33 -8.83 -7.63
N ILE A 128 -2.45 -7.57 -7.99
CA ILE A 128 -1.53 -6.87 -8.89
C ILE A 128 -0.24 -6.59 -8.13
N MET A 129 0.88 -7.15 -8.52
CA MET A 129 2.20 -6.87 -7.96
C MET A 129 2.66 -5.45 -8.34
N GLY A 130 2.08 -4.43 -7.67
CA GLY A 130 2.24 -3.01 -7.96
C GLY A 130 3.59 -2.45 -7.51
N TYR A 131 4.68 -3.19 -7.78
CA TYR A 131 6.04 -2.87 -7.39
C TYR A 131 7.05 -3.37 -8.43
N ASN A 132 8.35 -3.13 -8.19
CA ASN A 132 9.44 -3.43 -9.12
C ASN A 132 9.37 -2.64 -10.44
N TYR A 133 8.79 -1.44 -10.44
CA TYR A 133 8.90 -0.52 -11.58
C TYR A 133 10.36 -0.08 -11.77
N TYR A 134 11.03 0.19 -10.66
CA TYR A 134 12.49 0.21 -10.57
C TYR A 134 12.90 -0.93 -9.63
N TYR A 135 13.88 -1.72 -10.05
CA TYR A 135 14.31 -2.92 -9.36
C TYR A 135 15.86 -2.99 -9.30
N SER A 136 16.41 -3.99 -8.65
CA SER A 136 17.85 -4.12 -8.44
C SER A 136 18.70 -3.96 -9.71
N GLY A 137 18.22 -4.45 -10.87
CA GLY A 137 18.91 -4.38 -12.15
C GLY A 137 18.70 -3.11 -12.96
N SER A 138 17.98 -2.13 -12.45
CA SER A 138 17.70 -0.88 -13.17
C SER A 138 18.99 -0.09 -13.46
N SER A 139 19.09 0.52 -14.64
CA SER A 139 20.22 1.37 -15.05
C SER A 139 20.21 2.76 -14.45
N SER A 140 19.08 3.18 -13.88
CA SER A 140 18.92 4.40 -13.08
C SER A 140 18.13 4.08 -11.82
N THR A 141 18.32 4.89 -10.80
CA THR A 141 17.53 4.79 -9.56
C THR A 141 16.15 5.36 -9.74
N GLY A 142 15.21 4.91 -8.94
CA GLY A 142 13.85 5.40 -8.96
C GLY A 142 12.94 4.66 -7.98
N PRO A 143 11.67 5.08 -7.89
CA PRO A 143 10.73 4.51 -6.95
C PRO A 143 10.36 3.07 -7.30
N ASN A 144 10.38 2.20 -6.27
CA ASN A 144 9.95 0.82 -6.39
C ASN A 144 8.48 0.72 -6.88
N ALA A 145 7.62 1.59 -6.35
CA ALA A 145 6.20 1.63 -6.70
C ALA A 145 5.70 3.08 -6.87
N PRO A 146 6.05 3.78 -7.98
CA PRO A 146 5.60 5.14 -8.23
C PRO A 146 4.07 5.18 -8.38
N LEU A 147 3.37 6.02 -7.62
CA LEU A 147 1.93 6.18 -7.82
C LEU A 147 1.64 6.86 -9.15
N THR A 148 2.36 7.94 -9.45
CA THR A 148 2.23 8.77 -10.65
C THR A 148 3.62 9.06 -11.24
N GLY A 149 3.67 9.72 -12.39
CA GLY A 149 4.94 10.11 -13.04
C GLY A 149 5.03 9.68 -14.48
N ASN A 150 6.23 9.66 -15.03
CA ASN A 150 6.49 9.22 -16.39
C ASN A 150 6.72 7.70 -16.47
N GLY A 151 6.25 7.10 -17.56
CA GLY A 151 6.39 5.66 -17.80
C GLY A 151 5.36 4.82 -17.05
N TYR A 152 5.76 3.63 -16.65
CA TYR A 152 4.89 2.73 -15.89
C TYR A 152 4.81 3.15 -14.43
N THR A 153 3.59 3.20 -13.91
CA THR A 153 3.27 3.60 -12.55
C THR A 153 2.11 2.76 -12.02
N VAL A 154 1.86 2.77 -10.73
CA VAL A 154 0.72 2.08 -10.13
C VAL A 154 -0.60 2.55 -10.78
N SER A 155 -0.77 3.87 -10.96
CA SER A 155 -1.98 4.40 -11.62
C SER A 155 -2.10 3.97 -13.08
N TRP A 156 -1.00 3.91 -13.82
CA TRP A 156 -1.00 3.39 -15.18
C TRP A 156 -1.42 1.91 -15.20
N THR A 157 -0.81 1.09 -14.34
CA THR A 157 -1.12 -0.34 -14.22
C THR A 157 -2.60 -0.57 -13.91
N VAL A 158 -3.14 0.10 -12.90
CA VAL A 158 -4.56 -0.04 -12.54
C VAL A 158 -5.47 0.35 -13.69
N ASN A 159 -5.18 1.45 -14.38
CA ASN A 159 -5.95 1.84 -15.57
C ASN A 159 -5.87 0.81 -16.70
N ASP A 160 -4.71 0.19 -16.93
CA ASP A 160 -4.54 -0.90 -17.90
C ASP A 160 -5.38 -2.13 -17.52
N TYR A 161 -5.38 -2.50 -16.23
CA TYR A 161 -6.22 -3.57 -15.71
C TYR A 161 -7.71 -3.27 -15.84
N LEU A 162 -8.17 -2.08 -15.47
CA LEU A 162 -9.57 -1.67 -15.61
C LEU A 162 -10.04 -1.78 -17.07
N ASN A 163 -9.22 -1.32 -18.01
CA ASN A 163 -9.52 -1.46 -19.43
C ASN A 163 -9.56 -2.93 -19.88
N LYS A 164 -8.61 -3.75 -19.43
CA LYS A 164 -8.47 -5.16 -19.84
C LYS A 164 -9.46 -6.09 -19.14
N THR A 165 -10.01 -5.71 -17.98
CA THR A 165 -11.00 -6.50 -17.23
C THR A 165 -12.43 -6.04 -17.47
N ASN A 166 -12.69 -5.13 -18.41
CA ASN A 166 -14.00 -4.52 -18.58
C ASN A 166 -14.53 -3.88 -17.27
N ASN A 167 -13.62 -3.22 -16.55
CA ASN A 167 -13.91 -2.48 -15.31
C ASN A 167 -14.42 -3.34 -14.13
N GLN A 168 -13.90 -4.58 -14.01
CA GLN A 168 -14.18 -5.45 -12.85
C GLN A 168 -13.37 -4.97 -11.63
N VAL A 169 -13.73 -3.82 -11.07
CA VAL A 169 -13.02 -3.15 -9.95
C VAL A 169 -12.98 -4.02 -8.69
N ASP A 170 -14.06 -4.75 -8.43
CA ASP A 170 -14.26 -5.66 -7.30
C ASP A 170 -13.40 -6.94 -7.35
N LYS A 171 -12.57 -7.07 -8.38
CA LYS A 171 -11.61 -8.16 -8.57
C LYS A 171 -10.16 -7.72 -8.43
N LEU A 172 -9.88 -6.42 -8.32
CA LEU A 172 -8.53 -5.89 -8.37
C LEU A 172 -8.02 -5.51 -6.97
N ILE A 173 -6.84 -6.05 -6.61
CA ILE A 173 -6.13 -5.75 -5.36
C ILE A 173 -4.78 -5.14 -5.71
N ILE A 174 -4.46 -3.95 -5.22
CA ILE A 174 -3.14 -3.34 -5.43
C ILE A 174 -2.16 -3.88 -4.39
N GLY A 175 -1.17 -4.65 -4.83
CA GLY A 175 -0.03 -5.07 -4.03
C GLY A 175 0.94 -3.91 -3.83
N CYS A 176 1.22 -3.56 -2.58
CA CYS A 176 2.13 -2.49 -2.17
C CYS A 176 3.39 -3.08 -1.52
N PRO A 177 4.60 -2.53 -1.80
CA PRO A 177 5.82 -3.07 -1.25
C PRO A 177 6.11 -2.52 0.15
N TYR A 178 6.47 -3.40 1.08
CA TYR A 178 7.10 -3.04 2.35
C TYR A 178 8.63 -3.25 2.26
N PHE A 179 9.18 -3.03 1.07
CA PHE A 179 10.60 -3.09 0.76
C PHE A 179 10.94 -2.02 -0.30
N GLY A 180 12.22 -1.74 -0.43
CA GLY A 180 12.73 -0.84 -1.46
C GLY A 180 14.09 -1.28 -1.95
N TYR A 181 14.77 -0.41 -2.64
CA TYR A 181 16.10 -0.70 -3.18
C TYR A 181 17.10 0.40 -2.86
N GLU A 182 18.34 0.02 -2.63
CA GLU A 182 19.52 0.89 -2.60
C GLU A 182 20.42 0.59 -3.79
N TRP A 183 20.90 1.64 -4.44
CA TRP A 183 21.88 1.54 -5.53
C TRP A 183 23.06 2.47 -5.32
N PRO A 184 24.29 2.01 -5.60
CA PRO A 184 25.40 2.91 -5.87
C PRO A 184 25.12 3.74 -7.12
N THR A 185 25.32 5.07 -7.04
CA THR A 185 24.94 6.01 -8.09
C THR A 185 26.09 6.91 -8.53
N ALA A 186 25.99 7.43 -9.76
CA ALA A 186 26.97 8.34 -10.31
C ALA A 186 26.90 9.75 -9.66
N SER A 187 25.75 10.13 -9.11
CA SER A 187 25.54 11.45 -8.50
C SER A 187 24.50 11.41 -7.39
N SER A 188 24.37 12.54 -6.69
CA SER A 188 23.37 12.74 -5.64
C SER A 188 21.99 13.15 -6.16
N SER A 189 21.82 13.40 -7.47
CA SER A 189 20.54 13.83 -8.04
C SER A 189 19.55 12.68 -8.09
N ALA A 190 18.29 12.93 -7.75
CA ALA A 190 17.21 11.93 -7.86
C ALA A 190 17.18 11.31 -9.27
N GLY A 191 16.99 9.99 -9.34
CA GLY A 191 16.98 9.29 -10.62
C GLY A 191 18.34 9.16 -11.30
N SER A 192 19.44 9.35 -10.57
CA SER A 192 20.79 9.22 -11.09
C SER A 192 21.03 7.82 -11.70
N SER A 193 21.86 7.75 -12.74
CA SER A 193 22.35 6.49 -13.29
C SER A 193 23.03 5.66 -12.20
N THR A 194 22.78 4.36 -12.22
CA THR A 194 23.52 3.40 -11.38
C THR A 194 24.93 3.23 -11.91
N THR A 195 25.84 2.76 -11.06
CA THR A 195 27.26 2.55 -11.44
C THR A 195 27.49 1.21 -12.16
N GLY A 196 26.44 0.55 -12.63
CA GLY A 196 26.50 -0.81 -13.19
C GLY A 196 26.57 -1.91 -12.11
N ILE A 197 26.54 -1.53 -10.84
CA ILE A 197 26.42 -2.46 -9.72
C ILE A 197 24.94 -2.69 -9.45
N THR A 198 24.55 -3.96 -9.36
CA THR A 198 23.17 -4.36 -9.01
C THR A 198 22.77 -3.75 -7.66
N GLY A 199 21.61 -3.13 -7.60
CA GLY A 199 21.03 -2.62 -6.38
C GLY A 199 20.67 -3.74 -5.40
N SER A 200 20.61 -3.42 -4.13
CA SER A 200 20.19 -4.33 -3.07
C SER A 200 18.78 -4.04 -2.60
N ALA A 201 17.95 -5.08 -2.51
CA ALA A 201 16.66 -4.98 -1.85
C ALA A 201 16.89 -4.77 -0.34
N LYS A 202 16.06 -3.92 0.27
CA LYS A 202 16.08 -3.57 1.68
C LYS A 202 14.66 -3.60 2.24
N LEU A 203 14.50 -4.12 3.44
CA LEU A 203 13.22 -4.11 4.11
C LEU A 203 12.80 -2.70 4.52
N TYR A 204 11.51 -2.46 4.65
CA TYR A 204 10.98 -1.17 5.10
C TYR A 204 11.69 -0.64 6.35
N MET A 205 11.82 -1.48 7.38
CA MET A 205 12.46 -1.10 8.65
C MET A 205 13.90 -0.60 8.47
N GLU A 206 14.66 -1.17 7.53
CA GLU A 206 16.02 -0.71 7.21
C GLU A 206 16.00 0.62 6.45
N MET A 207 15.09 0.75 5.46
CA MET A 207 14.97 1.93 4.62
C MET A 207 14.51 3.16 5.43
N GLU A 208 13.51 2.99 6.30
CA GLU A 208 13.04 4.06 7.17
C GLU A 208 14.13 4.49 8.16
N GLY A 209 14.85 3.53 8.76
CA GLY A 209 16.00 3.81 9.63
C GLY A 209 17.11 4.58 8.92
N ASN A 210 17.41 4.23 7.66
CA ASN A 210 18.39 4.94 6.83
C ASN A 210 17.89 6.33 6.46
N ALA A 211 16.61 6.47 6.08
CA ALA A 211 16.01 7.76 5.76
C ALA A 211 16.02 8.73 6.96
N LEU A 212 15.76 8.22 8.17
CA LEU A 212 15.89 9.02 9.39
C LEU A 212 17.34 9.46 9.66
N SER A 213 18.31 8.60 9.34
CA SER A 213 19.74 8.86 9.59
C SER A 213 20.36 9.81 8.57
N TYR A 214 20.00 9.68 7.29
CA TYR A 214 20.62 10.43 6.18
C TYR A 214 19.79 11.62 5.69
N GLY A 215 18.55 11.75 6.15
CA GLY A 215 17.60 12.78 5.75
C GLY A 215 16.66 12.28 4.66
N LYS A 216 15.37 12.17 5.02
CA LYS A 216 14.28 11.79 4.10
C LYS A 216 14.03 12.91 3.09
N LEU A 217 13.97 12.57 1.82
CA LEU A 217 13.62 13.42 0.71
C LEU A 217 12.31 12.94 0.09
N TRP A 218 11.65 13.80 -0.67
CA TRP A 218 10.40 13.51 -1.34
C TRP A 218 10.51 13.75 -2.85
N HIS A 219 9.98 12.85 -3.65
CA HIS A 219 9.92 12.97 -5.09
C HIS A 219 8.48 13.23 -5.54
N GLU A 220 8.17 14.48 -5.83
CA GLU A 220 6.83 14.98 -6.09
C GLU A 220 6.11 14.25 -7.24
N SER A 221 6.82 14.01 -8.36
CA SER A 221 6.18 13.43 -9.54
C SER A 221 5.77 11.97 -9.36
N SER A 222 6.46 11.20 -8.49
CA SER A 222 6.11 9.81 -8.20
C SER A 222 5.38 9.61 -6.88
N GLN A 223 5.29 10.66 -6.07
CA GLN A 223 4.72 10.62 -4.71
C GLN A 223 5.42 9.57 -3.84
N THR A 224 6.77 9.60 -3.82
CA THR A 224 7.57 8.55 -3.19
C THR A 224 8.72 9.16 -2.38
N PRO A 225 8.99 8.66 -1.15
CA PRO A 225 10.15 9.05 -0.37
C PRO A 225 11.42 8.39 -0.90
N TRP A 226 12.53 9.06 -0.68
CA TRP A 226 13.86 8.56 -0.96
C TRP A 226 14.88 9.20 -0.03
N TYR A 227 16.10 8.68 -0.01
CA TYR A 227 17.24 9.25 0.69
C TYR A 227 18.51 9.01 -0.10
N ARG A 228 19.58 9.72 0.28
CA ARG A 228 20.91 9.59 -0.30
C ARG A 228 21.98 9.79 0.74
N TYR A 229 23.10 9.12 0.53
CA TYR A 229 24.30 9.31 1.33
C TYR A 229 25.55 9.01 0.49
N GLN A 230 26.74 9.30 1.04
CA GLN A 230 28.01 9.04 0.36
C GLN A 230 28.90 8.13 1.22
N ASN A 231 29.30 6.97 0.64
CA ASN A 231 30.16 5.99 1.31
C ASN A 231 30.77 4.94 0.35
N PRO A 232 31.99 5.10 -0.20
CA PRO A 232 32.62 6.34 -0.61
C PRO A 232 31.89 7.01 -1.79
N ASN A 233 31.14 6.21 -2.56
CA ASN A 233 30.31 6.67 -3.68
C ASN A 233 28.94 7.15 -3.19
N TRP A 234 28.22 7.87 -4.04
CA TRP A 234 26.82 8.18 -3.78
C TRP A 234 26.00 6.90 -3.77
N VAL A 235 25.05 6.84 -2.86
CA VAL A 235 24.04 5.77 -2.75
C VAL A 235 22.69 6.46 -2.67
N GLN A 236 21.69 5.89 -3.34
CA GLN A 236 20.29 6.31 -3.22
C GLN A 236 19.43 5.13 -2.80
N GLY A 237 18.56 5.36 -1.82
CA GLY A 237 17.53 4.44 -1.37
C GLY A 237 16.15 4.97 -1.73
N TRP A 238 15.31 4.14 -2.35
CA TRP A 238 13.94 4.47 -2.74
C TRP A 238 12.99 3.39 -2.21
N TYR A 239 11.91 3.83 -1.54
CA TYR A 239 10.99 2.93 -0.85
C TYR A 239 9.61 3.58 -0.73
N ASP A 240 8.66 2.93 -0.06
CA ASP A 240 7.37 3.52 0.32
C ASP A 240 7.31 3.71 1.83
N ASP A 241 6.88 4.89 2.29
CA ASP A 241 6.57 5.17 3.70
C ASP A 241 5.06 5.30 3.91
N SER A 242 4.64 5.60 5.13
CA SER A 242 3.22 5.77 5.47
C SER A 242 2.52 6.82 4.61
N LEU A 243 3.22 7.90 4.20
CA LEU A 243 2.62 8.93 3.35
C LEU A 243 2.41 8.44 1.92
N SER A 244 3.43 7.84 1.29
CA SER A 244 3.31 7.32 -0.07
C SER A 244 2.33 6.14 -0.16
N LEU A 245 2.27 5.29 0.88
CA LEU A 245 1.27 4.22 0.98
C LEU A 245 -0.13 4.79 1.18
N SER A 246 -0.31 5.85 2.00
CA SER A 246 -1.60 6.53 2.15
C SER A 246 -2.16 6.99 0.81
N HIS A 247 -1.34 7.58 -0.04
CA HIS A 247 -1.76 7.98 -1.39
C HIS A 247 -2.21 6.78 -2.26
N LYS A 248 -1.52 5.63 -2.15
CA LYS A 248 -1.90 4.40 -2.87
C LYS A 248 -3.18 3.79 -2.32
N TYR A 249 -3.37 3.83 -1.00
CA TYR A 249 -4.59 3.34 -0.35
C TYR A 249 -5.79 4.22 -0.73
N ASP A 250 -5.63 5.54 -0.69
CA ASP A 250 -6.67 6.48 -1.17
C ASP A 250 -6.97 6.27 -2.65
N PHE A 251 -5.97 5.99 -3.48
CA PHE A 251 -6.15 5.66 -4.88
C PHE A 251 -6.97 4.38 -5.07
N SER A 252 -6.71 3.33 -4.29
CA SER A 252 -7.51 2.09 -4.29
C SER A 252 -8.96 2.35 -3.90
N ILE A 253 -9.18 3.07 -2.81
CA ILE A 253 -10.52 3.44 -2.30
C ILE A 253 -11.29 4.26 -3.33
N ASN A 254 -10.67 5.31 -3.89
CA ASN A 254 -11.30 6.22 -4.86
C ASN A 254 -11.67 5.54 -6.19
N ASN A 255 -11.00 4.44 -6.54
CA ASN A 255 -11.33 3.61 -7.71
C ASN A 255 -12.23 2.42 -7.37
N ALA A 256 -12.71 2.32 -6.12
CA ALA A 256 -13.56 1.25 -5.63
C ALA A 256 -12.99 -0.16 -5.89
N LEU A 257 -11.66 -0.31 -5.81
CA LEU A 257 -11.02 -1.60 -5.99
C LEU A 257 -11.37 -2.54 -4.84
N LEU A 258 -11.17 -3.86 -5.02
CA LEU A 258 -11.39 -4.85 -3.97
C LEU A 258 -10.59 -4.55 -2.70
N GLY A 259 -9.38 -4.00 -2.86
CA GLY A 259 -8.57 -3.57 -1.74
C GLY A 259 -7.10 -3.35 -2.07
N VAL A 260 -6.30 -3.38 -1.03
CA VAL A 260 -4.84 -3.37 -1.11
C VAL A 260 -4.27 -4.64 -0.48
N GLY A 261 -3.08 -5.02 -0.93
CA GLY A 261 -2.29 -6.06 -0.30
C GLY A 261 -0.88 -5.57 -0.04
N ILE A 262 -0.12 -6.28 0.74
CA ILE A 262 1.26 -5.92 1.08
C ILE A 262 2.24 -7.06 0.80
N TRP A 263 3.41 -6.73 0.33
CA TRP A 263 4.55 -7.65 0.23
C TRP A 263 5.78 -7.07 0.95
N ALA A 264 6.17 -7.61 2.15
CA ALA A 264 5.47 -8.68 2.79
C ALA A 264 5.31 -8.37 4.30
N MET A 265 4.40 -9.08 4.93
CA MET A 265 4.17 -9.01 6.38
C MET A 265 5.48 -9.25 7.15
N GLY A 266 5.74 -8.41 8.16
CA GLY A 266 6.95 -8.47 8.99
C GLY A 266 8.14 -7.68 8.43
N TYR A 267 8.05 -7.13 7.21
CA TYR A 267 9.11 -6.28 6.63
C TYR A 267 9.17 -4.88 7.28
N ASP A 268 8.11 -4.49 7.95
CA ASP A 268 7.99 -3.29 8.78
C ASP A 268 8.70 -3.42 10.13
N GLY A 269 9.04 -4.65 10.55
CA GLY A 269 9.69 -4.94 11.85
C GLY A 269 8.79 -4.54 13.02
N SER A 270 9.26 -3.64 13.88
CA SER A 270 8.50 -3.11 15.02
C SER A 270 7.90 -1.72 14.77
N ASN A 271 7.89 -1.25 13.55
CA ASN A 271 7.37 0.07 13.18
C ASN A 271 5.83 0.02 13.06
N PRO A 272 5.06 0.67 13.93
CA PRO A 272 3.61 0.53 13.96
C PRO A 272 2.89 1.39 12.90
N GLU A 273 3.55 2.39 12.34
CA GLU A 273 2.92 3.42 11.50
C GLU A 273 2.25 2.87 10.24
N LEU A 274 2.72 1.72 9.71
CA LEU A 274 2.10 1.11 8.53
C LEU A 274 0.81 0.35 8.90
N TRP A 275 0.77 -0.27 10.07
CA TRP A 275 -0.43 -0.92 10.61
C TRP A 275 -1.45 0.11 11.07
N ASP A 276 -1.00 1.20 11.70
CA ASP A 276 -1.85 2.33 12.07
C ASP A 276 -2.53 2.92 10.83
N LEU A 277 -1.79 3.08 9.73
CA LEU A 277 -2.33 3.54 8.45
C LEU A 277 -3.35 2.57 7.86
N LEU A 278 -3.09 1.26 7.86
CA LEU A 278 -4.05 0.25 7.39
C LEU A 278 -5.34 0.32 8.23
N SER A 279 -5.20 0.43 9.55
CA SER A 279 -6.34 0.56 10.47
C SER A 279 -7.12 1.85 10.23
N GLU A 280 -6.43 2.97 9.95
CA GLU A 280 -7.08 4.26 9.63
C GLU A 280 -7.88 4.17 8.32
N LYS A 281 -7.31 3.55 7.27
CA LYS A 281 -7.91 3.54 5.93
C LYS A 281 -8.97 2.45 5.73
N PHE A 282 -8.80 1.28 6.36
CA PHE A 282 -9.62 0.10 6.11
C PHE A 282 -10.23 -0.51 7.38
N GLY A 283 -9.83 -0.04 8.56
CA GLY A 283 -10.40 -0.51 9.81
C GLY A 283 -11.89 -0.20 9.88
N THR A 284 -12.66 -1.17 10.37
CA THR A 284 -14.06 -0.95 10.70
C THR A 284 -14.14 -0.10 11.96
N ASN A 285 -13.96 1.19 11.84
CA ASN A 285 -14.49 2.10 12.85
C ASN A 285 -16.00 1.94 12.77
N THR A 286 -16.59 1.14 13.66
CA THR A 286 -18.02 1.14 13.93
C THR A 286 -18.40 2.46 14.58
N ILE A 287 -18.31 3.53 13.83
CA ILE A 287 -19.19 4.65 14.03
C ILE A 287 -20.53 4.14 13.49
N ASN A 288 -21.51 3.92 14.35
CA ASN A 288 -22.88 3.69 13.94
C ASN A 288 -23.35 4.88 13.08
N ILE A 289 -23.09 4.79 11.79
CA ILE A 289 -23.75 5.62 10.79
C ILE A 289 -25.03 4.85 10.48
N GLU A 290 -26.15 5.29 11.05
CA GLU A 290 -27.45 4.91 10.55
C GLU A 290 -27.44 5.11 9.03
N ASN A 291 -27.68 4.02 8.28
CA ASN A 291 -27.77 4.02 6.83
C ASN A 291 -28.86 4.99 6.39
N ASN A 292 -28.48 6.22 6.08
CA ASN A 292 -29.32 7.13 5.31
C ASN A 292 -28.71 7.22 3.89
N PRO A 293 -29.36 6.67 2.85
CA PRO A 293 -28.79 6.60 1.51
C PRO A 293 -28.93 7.92 0.74
N GLN A 294 -28.43 9.00 1.32
CA GLN A 294 -28.29 10.29 0.63
C GLN A 294 -27.26 11.17 1.36
N SER A 295 -25.99 11.05 0.97
CA SER A 295 -25.12 12.19 0.67
C SER A 295 -23.68 11.71 0.47
N ASN A 296 -23.19 11.68 -0.76
CA ASN A 296 -21.78 11.78 -1.11
C ASN A 296 -21.32 13.21 -0.79
N SER A 297 -21.22 13.55 0.49
CA SER A 297 -20.66 14.83 0.96
C SER A 297 -19.43 14.51 1.80
N PRO A 298 -18.26 15.10 1.51
CA PRO A 298 -17.10 14.99 2.37
C PRO A 298 -17.40 15.46 3.79
N GLU A 299 -16.73 14.89 4.80
CA GLU A 299 -16.97 15.22 6.21
C GLU A 299 -16.83 16.73 6.50
N GLU A 300 -17.72 17.26 7.34
CA GLU A 300 -17.90 18.70 7.56
C GLU A 300 -16.70 19.45 8.16
N LEU A 301 -15.80 18.77 8.91
CA LEU A 301 -14.56 19.30 9.45
C LEU A 301 -13.54 18.17 9.61
N SER A 302 -12.40 18.22 8.92
CA SER A 302 -11.37 17.20 9.04
C SER A 302 -9.96 17.76 8.86
N ILE A 303 -9.01 17.25 9.65
CA ILE A 303 -7.59 17.55 9.48
C ILE A 303 -6.98 16.56 8.48
N ASN A 304 -6.54 17.08 7.33
CA ASN A 304 -5.96 16.30 6.26
C ASN A 304 -4.48 15.99 6.51
N ALA A 305 -3.68 17.01 6.87
CA ALA A 305 -2.26 16.84 7.11
C ALA A 305 -1.71 17.85 8.13
N LEU A 306 -0.68 17.46 8.86
CA LEU A 306 0.10 18.33 9.75
C LEU A 306 1.58 17.98 9.58
N TYR A 307 2.35 18.88 8.95
CA TYR A 307 3.74 18.60 8.61
C TYR A 307 4.64 19.86 8.65
N PRO A 308 5.93 19.71 9.00
CA PRO A 308 6.51 18.52 9.60
C PRO A 308 6.01 18.30 11.04
N ASN A 309 5.86 17.04 11.45
CA ASN A 309 5.60 16.67 12.83
C ASN A 309 6.35 15.35 13.12
N PRO A 310 7.44 15.35 13.90
CA PRO A 310 7.96 16.46 14.73
C PRO A 310 8.41 17.69 13.95
N THR A 311 8.36 18.86 14.62
CA THR A 311 8.84 20.13 14.10
C THR A 311 9.88 20.77 15.01
N ASN A 312 10.80 21.55 14.43
CA ASN A 312 11.76 22.34 15.21
C ASN A 312 11.33 23.81 15.39
N SER A 313 10.46 24.34 14.53
CA SER A 313 10.07 25.75 14.58
C SER A 313 8.66 26.05 14.05
N SER A 314 8.25 25.43 12.96
CA SER A 314 6.98 25.72 12.30
C SER A 314 6.39 24.46 11.67
N PHE A 315 5.09 24.44 11.48
CA PHE A 315 4.41 23.38 10.72
C PHE A 315 3.29 23.96 9.86
N THR A 316 2.89 23.18 8.85
CA THR A 316 1.72 23.43 8.02
C THR A 316 0.60 22.52 8.46
N LEU A 317 -0.60 23.07 8.67
CA LEU A 317 -1.84 22.32 8.88
C LEU A 317 -2.71 22.47 7.64
N GLU A 318 -3.06 21.34 7.02
CA GLU A 318 -4.08 21.29 5.98
C GLU A 318 -5.34 20.66 6.52
N PHE A 319 -6.49 21.28 6.25
CA PHE A 319 -7.77 20.79 6.73
C PHE A 319 -8.90 21.16 5.78
N PHE A 320 -9.99 20.42 5.88
CA PHE A 320 -11.23 20.67 5.14
C PHE A 320 -12.31 21.19 6.07
N SER A 321 -13.11 22.13 5.60
CA SER A 321 -14.34 22.57 6.27
C SER A 321 -15.39 22.97 5.25
N TYR A 322 -16.66 22.74 5.59
CA TYR A 322 -17.76 23.23 4.73
C TYR A 322 -17.84 24.74 4.74
N PRO A 323 -18.19 25.36 3.62
CA PRO A 323 -18.50 26.79 3.53
C PRO A 323 -19.87 27.07 4.20
N ASN A 324 -19.91 27.06 5.52
CA ASN A 324 -21.14 27.19 6.32
C ASN A 324 -21.24 28.50 7.12
N ASN A 325 -20.46 29.51 6.77
CA ASN A 325 -20.35 30.81 7.46
C ASN A 325 -19.97 30.72 8.96
N LYS A 326 -19.44 29.57 9.44
CA LYS A 326 -18.96 29.43 10.81
C LYS A 326 -17.50 29.82 10.93
N ALA A 327 -17.16 30.46 12.04
CA ALA A 327 -15.77 30.75 12.38
C ALA A 327 -15.06 29.45 12.78
N LEU A 328 -13.90 29.22 12.22
CA LEU A 328 -13.02 28.12 12.61
C LEU A 328 -12.02 28.62 13.64
N GLN A 329 -11.73 27.81 14.64
CA GLN A 329 -10.73 28.13 15.65
C GLN A 329 -9.70 27.01 15.75
N ILE A 330 -8.41 27.41 15.77
CA ILE A 330 -7.31 26.52 16.07
C ILE A 330 -6.75 26.91 17.42
N THR A 331 -6.65 25.93 18.33
CA THR A 331 -6.01 26.12 19.65
C THR A 331 -4.88 25.10 19.80
N ILE A 332 -3.69 25.57 20.20
CA ILE A 332 -2.59 24.72 20.62
C ILE A 332 -2.51 24.77 22.13
N MET A 333 -2.45 23.59 22.77
CA MET A 333 -2.41 23.47 24.23
C MET A 333 -1.32 22.48 24.67
N THR A 334 -0.87 22.61 25.89
CA THR A 334 -0.03 21.61 26.56
C THR A 334 -0.83 20.33 26.83
N ILE A 335 -0.15 19.24 27.15
CA ILE A 335 -0.79 17.98 27.56
C ILE A 335 -1.61 18.11 28.86
N LEU A 336 -1.43 19.20 29.61
CA LEU A 336 -2.22 19.53 30.80
C LEU A 336 -3.44 20.40 30.49
N GLY A 337 -3.71 20.67 29.20
CA GLY A 337 -4.86 21.46 28.74
C GLY A 337 -4.67 22.98 28.83
N GLN A 338 -3.46 23.47 29.14
CA GLN A 338 -3.17 24.91 29.15
C GLN A 338 -3.03 25.42 27.71
N GLU A 339 -3.86 26.37 27.30
CA GLU A 339 -3.77 27.02 25.98
C GLU A 339 -2.49 27.86 25.86
N VAL A 340 -1.79 27.68 24.76
CA VAL A 340 -0.55 28.41 24.45
C VAL A 340 -0.66 29.25 23.18
N LYS A 341 -1.56 28.87 22.27
CA LYS A 341 -1.87 29.62 21.05
C LYS A 341 -3.32 29.45 20.68
N THR A 342 -4.01 30.55 20.34
CA THR A 342 -5.37 30.49 19.80
C THR A 342 -5.49 31.40 18.59
N VAL A 343 -6.01 30.86 17.48
CA VAL A 343 -6.17 31.58 16.20
C VAL A 343 -7.57 31.33 15.67
N ASN A 344 -8.27 32.42 15.33
CA ASN A 344 -9.52 32.36 14.59
C ASN A 344 -9.23 32.44 13.09
N ILE A 345 -9.62 31.44 12.34
CA ILE A 345 -9.48 31.40 10.89
C ILE A 345 -10.70 32.09 10.29
N PRO A 346 -10.50 33.18 9.54
CA PRO A 346 -11.61 33.88 8.92
C PRO A 346 -12.28 32.97 7.89
N PHE A 347 -13.61 33.12 7.80
CA PHE A 347 -14.38 32.40 6.79
C PHE A 347 -13.84 32.66 5.39
N LYS A 348 -13.61 31.58 4.64
CA LYS A 348 -13.31 31.59 3.20
C LYS A 348 -14.30 30.65 2.53
N ASN A 349 -14.85 31.07 1.40
CA ASN A 349 -15.74 30.23 0.60
C ASN A 349 -14.92 29.17 -0.19
N THR A 350 -14.07 28.45 0.53
CA THR A 350 -13.23 27.35 0.00
C THR A 350 -13.39 26.17 0.91
N TYR A 351 -13.35 25.00 0.33
CA TYR A 351 -13.46 23.72 1.04
C TYR A 351 -12.13 23.32 1.72
N LYS A 352 -11.00 23.54 1.04
CA LYS A 352 -9.65 23.25 1.54
C LYS A 352 -9.02 24.50 2.15
N HIS A 353 -8.44 24.35 3.34
CA HIS A 353 -7.72 25.40 4.08
C HIS A 353 -6.29 24.96 4.38
N THR A 354 -5.40 25.94 4.43
CA THR A 354 -4.03 25.75 4.88
C THR A 354 -3.70 26.83 5.90
N TRP A 355 -3.15 26.44 7.03
CA TRP A 355 -2.65 27.33 8.06
C TRP A 355 -1.22 26.96 8.41
N ILE A 356 -0.34 27.98 8.47
CA ILE A 356 1.06 27.81 8.83
C ILE A 356 1.27 28.41 10.21
N TRP A 357 1.77 27.60 11.14
CA TRP A 357 2.15 28.05 12.45
C TRP A 357 3.64 28.36 12.50
N ASP A 358 4.02 29.47 13.15
CA ASP A 358 5.38 29.99 13.24
C ASP A 358 6.16 29.48 14.47
N GLY A 359 5.58 28.58 15.25
CA GLY A 359 6.20 28.05 16.49
C GLY A 359 6.07 28.96 17.70
N LEU A 360 5.34 30.07 17.60
CA LEU A 360 5.23 31.08 18.65
C LEU A 360 3.89 30.95 19.40
N ASP A 361 3.94 31.20 20.72
CA ASP A 361 2.74 31.35 21.55
C ASP A 361 2.05 32.70 21.30
N ASP A 362 0.93 32.98 22.01
CA ASP A 362 0.20 34.24 21.91
C ASP A 362 0.98 35.48 22.43
N LYS A 363 2.10 35.22 23.13
CA LYS A 363 3.01 36.26 23.61
C LYS A 363 4.25 36.41 22.73
N SER A 364 4.24 35.84 21.51
CA SER A 364 5.36 35.81 20.55
C SER A 364 6.62 35.14 21.10
N LYS A 365 6.49 34.21 22.04
CA LYS A 365 7.61 33.45 22.59
C LYS A 365 7.60 32.04 21.99
N GLN A 366 8.78 31.54 21.62
CA GLN A 366 8.93 30.17 21.10
C GLN A 366 8.58 29.14 22.17
N LEU A 367 7.77 28.14 21.78
CA LEU A 367 7.45 27.03 22.65
C LEU A 367 8.67 26.11 22.88
N PRO A 368 8.84 25.59 24.10
CA PRO A 368 9.91 24.62 24.39
C PRO A 368 9.67 23.28 23.71
N THR A 369 10.74 22.46 23.65
CA THR A 369 10.65 21.04 23.27
C THR A 369 9.59 20.35 24.12
N GLY A 370 8.68 19.62 23.48
CA GLY A 370 7.59 18.96 24.19
C GLY A 370 6.50 18.45 23.27
N ILE A 371 5.50 17.79 23.89
CA ILE A 371 4.28 17.35 23.24
C ILE A 371 3.17 18.35 23.51
N TYR A 372 2.47 18.72 22.46
CA TYR A 372 1.33 19.62 22.46
C TYR A 372 0.14 18.99 21.75
N ILE A 373 -1.04 19.52 21.97
CA ILE A 373 -2.28 19.10 21.31
C ILE A 373 -2.77 20.28 20.49
N LEU A 374 -2.97 20.06 19.20
CA LEU A 374 -3.69 20.96 18.31
C LEU A 374 -5.17 20.58 18.35
N ASN A 375 -6.02 21.55 18.55
CA ASN A 375 -7.48 21.45 18.51
C ASN A 375 -8.02 22.36 17.41
N LEU A 376 -8.72 21.80 16.44
CA LEU A 376 -9.42 22.53 15.38
C LEU A 376 -10.93 22.37 15.59
N THR A 377 -11.68 23.46 15.68
CA THR A 377 -13.13 23.42 15.90
C THR A 377 -13.89 24.44 15.06
N ASP A 378 -15.11 24.11 14.66
CA ASP A 378 -16.11 25.00 14.07
C ASP A 378 -17.23 25.39 15.06
N GLY A 379 -17.04 25.06 16.36
CA GLY A 379 -18.01 25.26 17.44
C GLY A 379 -19.04 24.13 17.58
N GLN A 380 -19.13 23.20 16.62
CA GLN A 380 -19.98 22.01 16.70
C GLN A 380 -19.16 20.71 16.66
N LYS A 381 -18.16 20.66 15.76
CA LYS A 381 -17.22 19.55 15.64
C LYS A 381 -15.82 19.97 16.06
N THR A 382 -15.06 19.02 16.52
CA THR A 382 -13.70 19.22 17.00
C THR A 382 -12.81 18.10 16.48
N GLN A 383 -11.64 18.47 15.96
CA GLN A 383 -10.60 17.56 15.52
C GLN A 383 -9.31 17.84 16.30
N MET A 384 -8.64 16.80 16.76
CA MET A 384 -7.39 16.94 17.54
C MET A 384 -6.24 16.22 16.88
N ARG A 385 -5.03 16.78 16.99
CA ARG A 385 -3.77 16.16 16.57
C ARG A 385 -2.67 16.42 17.58
N LYS A 386 -1.81 15.43 17.76
CA LYS A 386 -0.58 15.58 18.54
C LYS A 386 0.47 16.35 17.73
N ILE A 387 1.11 17.32 18.37
CA ILE A 387 2.27 18.04 17.85
C ILE A 387 3.48 17.68 18.72
N THR A 388 4.61 17.37 18.09
CA THR A 388 5.86 17.16 18.79
C THR A 388 6.84 18.24 18.36
N ILE A 389 7.32 19.06 19.30
CA ILE A 389 8.35 20.08 19.08
C ILE A 389 9.68 19.54 19.57
N ILE A 390 10.69 19.56 18.70
CA ILE A 390 12.07 19.14 18.99
C ILE A 390 12.97 20.31 18.63
N LYS A 391 13.82 20.74 19.57
CA LYS A 391 14.85 21.78 19.36
C LYS A 391 16.23 21.18 19.45
#